data_e60bc2c3d37de13ff40c260d4ca6d079
#
_entry.id   e60bc2c3d37de13ff40c260d4ca6d079
#
_cell.length_a   1.000
_cell.length_b   1.000
_cell.length_c   1.000
_cell.angle_alpha   90.00
_cell.angle_beta   90.00
_cell.angle_gamma   90.00
#
_symmetry.space_group_name_H-M   'P 1'
#
loop_
_entity.id
_entity.type
_entity.pdbx_description
1 polymer ?
#
loop_
_entity_poly.entity_id
_entity_poly.type
_entity_poly.pdbx_seq_one_letter_code
_entity_poly.pdbx_strand_id
1 'polypeptide(L)'
;MSIISQLSKSLPKNIVISGEENTRPFECDGLSVYKQKPLAVVLPNKLSQVKKVLEICRKNNTPIVTRGAGTGLSGGAMPIKDSVVLGLSKLTKVISINPQEQTAIVEPGVRNLAISEAADEYGLYYAPDPSSQIACTIGGNVAENAGGVHCLKYGLTVHNIESIKIMNIEGEELVFSRQDEGLGLLALMTGSEGLLGIITEITVKLTKKPEVAKLVMAGFDSVRDCANAVADIIKNGIIPAGLEMMDEFAIEASEEFARPGYPLGSKALLLCELDGSDELVSNDLETVLSLLSKASSVRVSESEEERLLLWKGRKSAFPAVGRISPDYYCMDGTIPKRHLGDVLEKINALSKHYSLRVANVFHAGDGNLHPLILYDAGVPGELEKTEEFGNEILKLCIDVGGSITGEHGVGVEKLDAMCYQYSDSELDVFHQIKAAFDPQSLLNPGKAVPSLHRCAELGNMHVHHGNLPHPELERF
;
A
#
# COMPACT_ATOMS: atom_id res chain seq x y z
N MET A 1 -25.45 17.46 -24.04
CA MET A 1 -24.56 16.43 -24.64
C MET A 1 -23.98 15.64 -23.47
N SER A 2 -24.02 14.31 -23.51
CA SER A 2 -23.48 13.51 -22.41
C SER A 2 -21.97 13.73 -22.25
N ILE A 3 -21.44 13.48 -21.06
CA ILE A 3 -20.00 13.62 -20.80
C ILE A 3 -19.18 12.70 -21.69
N ILE A 4 -19.62 11.47 -21.92
CA ILE A 4 -18.98 10.50 -22.83
C ILE A 4 -18.85 11.11 -24.23
N SER A 5 -19.93 11.74 -24.74
CA SER A 5 -19.89 12.40 -26.07
C SER A 5 -18.92 13.58 -26.11
N GLN A 6 -18.80 14.35 -25.02
CA GLN A 6 -17.86 15.46 -24.92
C GLN A 6 -16.41 14.95 -24.91
N LEU A 7 -16.12 13.92 -24.10
CA LEU A 7 -14.79 13.28 -24.05
C LEU A 7 -14.40 12.72 -25.43
N SER A 8 -15.30 11.94 -26.06
CA SER A 8 -15.02 11.32 -27.38
C SER A 8 -14.85 12.32 -28.52
N LYS A 9 -15.41 13.51 -28.43
CA LYS A 9 -15.22 14.59 -29.41
C LYS A 9 -13.95 15.40 -29.19
N SER A 10 -13.53 15.52 -27.94
CA SER A 10 -12.41 16.39 -27.55
C SER A 10 -11.06 15.65 -27.45
N LEU A 11 -11.08 14.33 -27.42
CA LEU A 11 -9.92 13.47 -27.23
C LEU A 11 -9.81 12.43 -28.36
N PRO A 12 -8.60 11.90 -28.63
CA PRO A 12 -8.45 10.77 -29.57
C PRO A 12 -9.34 9.59 -29.21
N LYS A 13 -10.00 8.97 -30.19
CA LYS A 13 -10.94 7.88 -29.95
C LYS A 13 -10.34 6.66 -29.24
N ASN A 14 -9.07 6.39 -29.46
CA ASN A 14 -8.35 5.23 -28.90
C ASN A 14 -7.98 5.38 -27.42
N ILE A 15 -8.20 6.54 -26.80
CA ILE A 15 -7.91 6.74 -25.38
C ILE A 15 -9.18 6.87 -24.52
N VAL A 16 -10.37 6.94 -25.14
CA VAL A 16 -11.66 6.99 -24.45
C VAL A 16 -12.35 5.65 -24.58
N ILE A 17 -12.50 4.96 -23.46
CA ILE A 17 -13.17 3.66 -23.35
C ILE A 17 -14.54 3.91 -22.71
N SER A 18 -15.60 3.42 -23.35
CA SER A 18 -16.97 3.53 -22.87
C SER A 18 -17.75 2.26 -23.21
N GLY A 19 -18.91 2.10 -22.58
CA GLY A 19 -19.71 0.89 -22.65
C GLY A 19 -19.35 -0.10 -21.53
N GLU A 20 -20.39 -0.73 -21.02
CA GLU A 20 -20.33 -1.52 -19.79
C GLU A 20 -19.30 -2.65 -19.84
N GLU A 21 -19.23 -3.39 -20.95
CA GLU A 21 -18.27 -4.49 -21.12
C GLU A 21 -16.83 -4.00 -21.19
N ASN A 22 -16.60 -2.87 -21.87
CA ASN A 22 -15.26 -2.32 -22.08
C ASN A 22 -14.68 -1.67 -20.81
N THR A 23 -15.55 -1.14 -19.92
CA THR A 23 -15.13 -0.50 -18.66
C THR A 23 -14.98 -1.50 -17.51
N ARG A 24 -15.50 -2.72 -17.66
CA ARG A 24 -15.45 -3.78 -16.65
C ARG A 24 -14.05 -4.08 -16.10
N PRO A 25 -12.96 -4.11 -16.90
CA PRO A 25 -11.60 -4.31 -16.36
C PRO A 25 -11.12 -3.23 -15.36
N PHE A 26 -11.88 -2.16 -15.22
CA PHE A 26 -11.56 -1.03 -14.34
C PHE A 26 -12.55 -0.89 -13.17
N GLU A 27 -13.44 -1.87 -12.94
CA GLU A 27 -14.50 -1.80 -11.92
C GLU A 27 -13.99 -1.97 -10.48
N CYS A 28 -12.76 -2.45 -10.30
CA CYS A 28 -12.08 -2.60 -9.00
C CYS A 28 -10.59 -2.30 -9.15
N ASP A 29 -9.87 -2.24 -8.05
CA ASP A 29 -8.40 -2.35 -7.98
C ASP A 29 -7.98 -3.75 -7.50
N GLY A 30 -6.87 -3.88 -6.77
CA GLY A 30 -6.43 -5.15 -6.19
C GLY A 30 -7.35 -5.67 -5.08
N LEU A 31 -8.13 -4.79 -4.44
CA LEU A 31 -9.21 -5.17 -3.53
C LEU A 31 -10.47 -5.50 -4.34
N SER A 32 -10.54 -6.74 -4.83
CA SER A 32 -11.57 -7.18 -5.78
C SER A 32 -12.96 -7.43 -5.17
N VAL A 33 -13.09 -7.35 -3.86
CA VAL A 33 -14.36 -7.56 -3.14
C VAL A 33 -15.38 -6.47 -3.45
N TYR A 34 -14.91 -5.22 -3.60
CA TYR A 34 -15.74 -4.09 -3.97
C TYR A 34 -15.64 -3.79 -5.46
N LYS A 35 -16.78 -3.55 -6.11
CA LYS A 35 -16.82 -3.30 -7.54
C LYS A 35 -17.80 -2.20 -7.87
N GLN A 36 -17.38 -1.27 -8.72
CA GLN A 36 -18.24 -0.22 -9.26
C GLN A 36 -17.81 0.11 -10.69
N LYS A 37 -18.73 0.10 -11.63
CA LYS A 37 -18.44 0.45 -13.03
C LYS A 37 -18.37 1.97 -13.19
N PRO A 38 -17.34 2.50 -13.88
CA PRO A 38 -17.28 3.92 -14.22
C PRO A 38 -18.14 4.25 -15.45
N LEU A 39 -18.50 5.53 -15.64
CA LEU A 39 -19.13 6.03 -16.88
C LEU A 39 -18.22 5.86 -18.09
N ALA A 40 -16.95 6.13 -17.93
CA ALA A 40 -15.92 6.01 -18.96
C ALA A 40 -14.55 5.87 -18.31
N VAL A 41 -13.62 5.34 -19.10
CA VAL A 41 -12.18 5.31 -18.75
C VAL A 41 -11.43 6.10 -19.80
N VAL A 42 -10.55 7.00 -19.38
CA VAL A 42 -9.66 7.74 -20.28
C VAL A 42 -8.21 7.39 -19.96
N LEU A 43 -7.47 6.96 -20.99
CA LEU A 43 -6.06 6.56 -20.89
C LEU A 43 -5.16 7.54 -21.67
N PRO A 44 -4.90 8.75 -21.12
CA PRO A 44 -4.10 9.77 -21.79
C PRO A 44 -2.65 9.32 -21.95
N ASN A 45 -2.03 9.77 -23.04
CA ASN A 45 -0.59 9.61 -23.31
C ASN A 45 0.15 10.96 -23.39
N LYS A 46 -0.53 12.05 -23.02
CA LYS A 46 0.01 13.41 -22.95
C LYS A 46 -0.68 14.19 -21.83
N LEU A 47 0.04 15.09 -21.16
CA LEU A 47 -0.50 15.93 -20.08
C LEU A 47 -1.62 16.88 -20.58
N SER A 48 -1.55 17.35 -21.83
CA SER A 48 -2.62 18.15 -22.41
C SER A 48 -3.97 17.45 -22.48
N GLN A 49 -3.96 16.11 -22.60
CA GLN A 49 -5.19 15.30 -22.58
C GLN A 49 -5.72 15.13 -21.14
N VAL A 50 -4.82 15.02 -20.13
CA VAL A 50 -5.18 15.05 -18.71
C VAL A 50 -5.92 16.35 -18.40
N LYS A 51 -5.32 17.49 -18.75
CA LYS A 51 -5.93 18.80 -18.58
C LYS A 51 -7.31 18.91 -19.25
N LYS A 52 -7.47 18.31 -20.44
CA LYS A 52 -8.75 18.31 -21.14
C LYS A 52 -9.82 17.45 -20.45
N VAL A 53 -9.45 16.33 -19.85
CA VAL A 53 -10.36 15.50 -19.03
C VAL A 53 -10.84 16.31 -17.82
N LEU A 54 -9.93 16.93 -17.08
CA LEU A 54 -10.26 17.77 -15.92
C LEU A 54 -11.25 18.87 -16.28
N GLU A 55 -10.98 19.61 -17.38
CA GLU A 55 -11.86 20.67 -17.86
C GLU A 55 -13.28 20.14 -18.12
N ILE A 56 -13.39 19.00 -18.81
CA ILE A 56 -14.69 18.41 -19.16
C ILE A 56 -15.41 17.90 -17.91
N CYS A 57 -14.73 17.17 -17.04
CA CYS A 57 -15.31 16.63 -15.81
C CYS A 57 -15.79 17.74 -14.88
N ARG A 58 -14.97 18.79 -14.67
CA ARG A 58 -15.33 19.96 -13.86
C ARG A 58 -16.58 20.68 -14.40
N LYS A 59 -16.66 20.91 -15.72
CA LYS A 59 -17.83 21.53 -16.36
C LYS A 59 -19.12 20.73 -16.19
N ASN A 60 -19.01 19.43 -16.06
CA ASN A 60 -20.16 18.53 -15.92
C ASN A 60 -20.40 18.08 -14.47
N ASN A 61 -19.64 18.62 -13.51
CA ASN A 61 -19.65 18.21 -12.09
C ASN A 61 -19.53 16.66 -11.94
N THR A 62 -18.60 16.06 -12.69
CA THR A 62 -18.42 14.61 -12.74
C THR A 62 -17.17 14.22 -11.97
N PRO A 63 -17.26 13.32 -11.00
CA PRO A 63 -16.13 12.83 -10.24
C PRO A 63 -15.07 12.14 -11.11
N ILE A 64 -13.83 12.28 -10.70
CA ILE A 64 -12.64 11.68 -11.35
C ILE A 64 -11.97 10.75 -10.36
N VAL A 65 -11.74 9.52 -10.79
CA VAL A 65 -10.93 8.56 -10.04
C VAL A 65 -9.63 8.35 -10.81
N THR A 66 -8.53 8.83 -10.25
CA THR A 66 -7.20 8.64 -10.83
C THR A 66 -6.72 7.21 -10.57
N ARG A 67 -6.10 6.59 -11.60
CA ARG A 67 -5.64 5.20 -11.52
C ARG A 67 -4.27 5.04 -12.16
N GLY A 68 -3.35 4.39 -11.46
CA GLY A 68 -2.12 3.84 -12.00
C GLY A 68 -2.35 2.47 -12.63
N ALA A 69 -1.69 1.43 -12.14
CA ALA A 69 -1.90 0.05 -12.55
C ALA A 69 -3.14 -0.60 -11.89
N GLY A 70 -3.64 -0.05 -10.79
CA GLY A 70 -4.74 -0.61 -10.01
C GLY A 70 -4.35 -1.81 -9.17
N THR A 71 -3.13 -1.82 -8.67
CA THR A 71 -2.59 -2.87 -7.78
C THR A 71 -2.84 -2.59 -6.29
N GLY A 72 -3.37 -1.41 -5.94
CA GLY A 72 -3.71 -1.04 -4.55
C GLY A 72 -4.74 -1.98 -3.94
N LEU A 73 -4.69 -2.15 -2.62
CA LEU A 73 -5.49 -3.12 -1.86
C LEU A 73 -6.49 -2.47 -0.91
N SER A 74 -6.77 -1.17 -1.06
CA SER A 74 -7.70 -0.42 -0.20
C SER A 74 -8.97 0.08 -0.92
N GLY A 75 -9.10 -0.16 -2.23
CA GLY A 75 -10.17 0.41 -3.05
C GLY A 75 -9.92 1.87 -3.45
N GLY A 76 -8.70 2.38 -3.26
CA GLY A 76 -8.30 3.74 -3.62
C GLY A 76 -8.50 4.08 -5.09
N ALA A 77 -8.20 3.14 -5.99
CA ALA A 77 -8.37 3.30 -7.44
C ALA A 77 -9.69 2.71 -7.98
N MET A 78 -10.57 2.19 -7.12
CA MET A 78 -11.90 1.71 -7.51
C MET A 78 -12.79 2.90 -7.96
N PRO A 79 -13.51 2.80 -9.09
CA PRO A 79 -14.47 3.84 -9.47
C PRO A 79 -15.56 4.04 -8.42
N ILE A 80 -16.13 5.23 -8.42
CA ILE A 80 -17.42 5.49 -7.75
C ILE A 80 -18.51 5.63 -8.81
N LYS A 81 -19.77 5.55 -8.37
CA LYS A 81 -20.91 5.73 -9.26
C LYS A 81 -20.79 7.05 -10.03
N ASP A 82 -21.10 7.01 -11.33
CA ASP A 82 -21.10 8.17 -12.21
C ASP A 82 -19.74 8.89 -12.37
N SER A 83 -18.63 8.22 -12.07
CA SER A 83 -17.29 8.77 -12.23
C SER A 83 -16.63 8.46 -13.57
N VAL A 84 -15.62 9.24 -13.91
CA VAL A 84 -14.66 8.96 -14.98
C VAL A 84 -13.36 8.46 -14.36
N VAL A 85 -12.90 7.30 -14.81
CA VAL A 85 -11.54 6.81 -14.44
C VAL A 85 -10.53 7.47 -15.36
N LEU A 86 -9.55 8.13 -14.76
CA LEU A 86 -8.39 8.72 -15.42
C LEU A 86 -7.16 7.84 -15.19
N GLY A 87 -6.87 6.96 -16.17
CA GLY A 87 -5.76 6.02 -16.08
C GLY A 87 -4.46 6.59 -16.63
N LEU A 88 -3.44 6.75 -15.77
CA LEU A 88 -2.17 7.38 -16.12
C LEU A 88 -1.10 6.40 -16.62
N SER A 89 -1.42 5.12 -16.74
CA SER A 89 -0.49 4.03 -17.11
C SER A 89 0.15 4.15 -18.51
N LYS A 90 -0.27 5.11 -19.32
CA LYS A 90 0.34 5.39 -20.65
C LYS A 90 1.38 6.52 -20.62
N LEU A 91 1.54 7.21 -19.49
CA LEU A 91 2.60 8.19 -19.28
C LEU A 91 3.82 7.47 -18.67
N THR A 92 4.69 6.91 -19.53
CA THR A 92 5.70 5.91 -19.14
C THR A 92 7.14 6.29 -19.42
N LYS A 93 7.43 7.60 -19.59
CA LYS A 93 8.80 8.02 -19.92
C LYS A 93 9.64 8.13 -18.65
N VAL A 94 10.84 7.54 -18.69
CA VAL A 94 11.97 7.96 -17.87
C VAL A 94 12.55 9.19 -18.57
N ILE A 95 12.34 10.37 -17.99
CA ILE A 95 12.65 11.65 -18.64
C ILE A 95 14.14 11.89 -18.60
N SER A 96 14.76 11.70 -17.44
CA SER A 96 16.21 11.83 -17.24
C SER A 96 16.66 11.05 -16.00
N ILE A 97 17.94 10.63 -15.99
CA ILE A 97 18.65 10.13 -14.83
C ILE A 97 19.86 11.01 -14.62
N ASN A 98 20.08 11.45 -13.38
CA ASN A 98 21.27 12.18 -12.96
C ASN A 98 22.07 11.34 -11.96
N PRO A 99 23.14 10.63 -12.40
CA PRO A 99 23.91 9.75 -11.51
C PRO A 99 24.69 10.51 -10.44
N GLN A 100 25.07 11.78 -10.69
CA GLN A 100 25.81 12.60 -9.74
C GLN A 100 24.93 13.01 -8.55
N GLU A 101 23.71 13.41 -8.82
CA GLU A 101 22.72 13.77 -7.81
C GLU A 101 21.92 12.56 -7.30
N GLN A 102 22.13 11.39 -7.91
CA GLN A 102 21.40 10.15 -7.59
C GLN A 102 19.88 10.36 -7.66
N THR A 103 19.40 10.91 -8.77
CA THR A 103 17.97 11.17 -9.00
C THR A 103 17.54 10.69 -10.38
N ALA A 104 16.24 10.41 -10.53
CA ALA A 104 15.61 10.22 -11.81
C ALA A 104 14.29 10.99 -11.88
N ILE A 105 14.03 11.60 -13.03
CA ILE A 105 12.75 12.28 -13.33
C ILE A 105 11.94 11.35 -14.22
N VAL A 106 10.72 11.03 -13.77
CA VAL A 106 9.87 10.02 -14.41
C VAL A 106 8.41 10.48 -14.52
N GLU A 107 7.71 9.99 -15.55
CA GLU A 107 6.26 10.12 -15.68
C GLU A 107 5.54 9.15 -14.72
N PRO A 108 4.30 9.44 -14.28
CA PRO A 108 3.60 8.70 -13.23
C PRO A 108 3.25 7.25 -13.60
N GLY A 109 3.18 6.91 -14.87
CA GLY A 109 2.90 5.56 -15.36
C GLY A 109 4.13 4.66 -15.50
N VAL A 110 5.34 5.14 -15.19
CA VAL A 110 6.55 4.31 -15.16
C VAL A 110 6.38 3.25 -14.07
N ARG A 111 6.66 1.98 -14.41
CA ARG A 111 6.64 0.89 -13.41
C ARG A 111 7.75 1.09 -12.38
N ASN A 112 7.45 0.75 -11.14
CA ASN A 112 8.42 0.87 -10.04
C ASN A 112 9.76 0.22 -10.41
N LEU A 113 9.75 -1.06 -10.77
CA LEU A 113 10.97 -1.81 -11.13
C LEU A 113 11.70 -1.21 -12.34
N ALA A 114 10.98 -0.63 -13.30
CA ALA A 114 11.60 -0.07 -14.51
C ALA A 114 12.52 1.14 -14.21
N ILE A 115 12.32 1.81 -13.07
CA ILE A 115 13.22 2.88 -12.61
C ILE A 115 14.59 2.28 -12.24
N SER A 116 14.58 1.19 -11.46
CA SER A 116 15.81 0.46 -11.11
C SER A 116 16.50 -0.14 -12.34
N GLU A 117 15.72 -0.72 -13.25
CA GLU A 117 16.24 -1.26 -14.53
C GLU A 117 16.95 -0.16 -15.35
N ALA A 118 16.36 1.05 -15.42
CA ALA A 118 16.95 2.18 -16.15
C ALA A 118 18.18 2.79 -15.44
N ALA A 119 18.26 2.69 -14.11
CA ALA A 119 19.37 3.22 -13.31
C ALA A 119 20.54 2.22 -13.17
N ASP A 120 20.36 0.97 -13.60
CA ASP A 120 21.30 -0.14 -13.39
C ASP A 120 22.68 0.12 -13.97
N GLU A 121 22.76 0.72 -15.16
CA GLU A 121 24.02 1.06 -15.82
C GLU A 121 24.91 2.03 -15.01
N TYR A 122 24.31 2.77 -14.05
CA TYR A 122 25.00 3.70 -13.15
C TYR A 122 25.30 3.08 -11.78
N GLY A 123 25.00 1.80 -11.56
CA GLY A 123 25.12 1.15 -10.26
C GLY A 123 24.13 1.68 -9.21
N LEU A 124 23.00 2.22 -9.69
CA LEU A 124 21.94 2.83 -8.87
C LEU A 124 20.65 2.01 -8.97
N TYR A 125 19.75 2.17 -8.00
CA TYR A 125 18.41 1.61 -8.00
C TYR A 125 17.43 2.48 -7.21
N TYR A 126 16.14 2.28 -7.42
CA TYR A 126 15.06 2.87 -6.62
C TYR A 126 14.71 1.92 -5.48
N ALA A 127 14.88 2.35 -4.24
CA ALA A 127 14.87 1.47 -3.08
C ALA A 127 13.48 0.92 -2.68
N PRO A 128 12.38 1.70 -2.67
CA PRO A 128 11.07 1.15 -2.32
C PRO A 128 10.61 0.06 -3.30
N ASP A 129 10.33 -1.13 -2.77
CA ASP A 129 10.09 -2.34 -3.57
C ASP A 129 8.80 -3.07 -3.17
N PRO A 130 7.62 -2.45 -3.34
CA PRO A 130 6.36 -3.12 -3.04
C PRO A 130 6.28 -4.47 -3.78
N SER A 131 5.59 -5.45 -3.21
CA SER A 131 5.46 -6.78 -3.80
C SER A 131 4.93 -6.75 -5.25
N SER A 132 4.19 -5.70 -5.60
CA SER A 132 3.67 -5.43 -6.95
C SER A 132 4.64 -4.66 -7.86
N GLN A 133 5.91 -4.46 -7.51
CA GLN A 133 6.87 -3.58 -8.23
C GLN A 133 7.00 -3.86 -9.74
N ILE A 134 6.75 -5.09 -10.18
CA ILE A 134 6.76 -5.47 -11.59
C ILE A 134 5.59 -4.87 -12.39
N ALA A 135 4.52 -4.46 -11.71
CA ALA A 135 3.28 -4.00 -12.32
C ALA A 135 2.86 -2.60 -11.84
N CYS A 136 3.03 -2.26 -10.55
CA CYS A 136 2.63 -0.98 -10.00
C CYS A 136 3.38 0.19 -10.64
N THR A 137 2.75 1.36 -10.65
CA THR A 137 3.32 2.59 -11.22
C THR A 137 3.82 3.51 -10.14
N ILE A 138 4.86 4.29 -10.44
CA ILE A 138 5.44 5.24 -9.47
C ILE A 138 4.42 6.30 -9.03
N GLY A 139 3.53 6.76 -9.91
CA GLY A 139 2.46 7.69 -9.53
C GLY A 139 1.46 7.06 -8.55
N GLY A 140 1.19 5.75 -8.68
CA GLY A 140 0.42 5.00 -7.70
C GLY A 140 1.17 4.84 -6.37
N ASN A 141 2.48 4.54 -6.43
CA ASN A 141 3.30 4.46 -5.23
C ASN A 141 3.33 5.78 -4.44
N VAL A 142 3.42 6.92 -5.13
CA VAL A 142 3.35 8.25 -4.48
C VAL A 142 1.94 8.50 -3.91
N ALA A 143 0.87 8.14 -4.64
CA ALA A 143 -0.49 8.34 -4.18
C ALA A 143 -0.83 7.57 -2.90
N GLU A 144 -0.29 6.35 -2.75
CA GLU A 144 -0.51 5.48 -1.59
C GLU A 144 0.60 5.57 -0.53
N ASN A 145 1.72 6.26 -0.81
CA ASN A 145 2.95 6.19 -0.02
C ASN A 145 3.44 4.73 0.13
N ALA A 146 3.46 3.99 -0.97
CA ALA A 146 3.76 2.56 -0.96
C ALA A 146 5.12 2.25 -0.33
N GLY A 147 5.19 1.09 0.32
CA GLY A 147 6.37 0.58 1.00
C GLY A 147 6.99 -0.62 0.30
N GLY A 148 7.25 -1.69 1.06
CA GLY A 148 7.87 -2.93 0.63
C GLY A 148 8.81 -3.52 1.67
N VAL A 149 9.49 -4.61 1.32
CA VAL A 149 10.30 -5.38 2.28
C VAL A 149 11.56 -4.64 2.78
N HIS A 150 12.02 -3.63 2.04
CA HIS A 150 13.24 -2.88 2.36
C HIS A 150 12.98 -1.54 3.06
N CYS A 151 11.74 -1.24 3.44
CA CYS A 151 11.36 0.04 4.06
C CYS A 151 12.02 0.31 5.40
N LEU A 152 12.35 -0.73 6.18
CA LEU A 152 13.02 -0.58 7.46
C LEU A 152 14.33 0.23 7.34
N LYS A 153 15.14 -0.04 6.35
CA LYS A 153 16.43 0.62 6.10
C LYS A 153 16.32 1.82 5.16
N TYR A 154 15.55 1.68 4.11
CA TYR A 154 15.55 2.64 3.01
C TYR A 154 14.33 3.58 3.03
N GLY A 155 13.34 3.30 3.86
CA GLY A 155 12.13 4.11 4.02
C GLY A 155 11.07 3.86 2.94
N LEU A 156 9.90 4.44 3.18
CA LEU A 156 8.75 4.42 2.27
C LEU A 156 8.97 5.35 1.07
N THR A 157 8.01 5.39 0.16
CA THR A 157 8.02 6.28 -1.02
C THR A 157 8.29 7.74 -0.63
N VAL A 158 7.66 8.28 0.41
CA VAL A 158 7.86 9.67 0.88
C VAL A 158 9.32 10.00 1.21
N HIS A 159 10.11 9.03 1.64
CA HIS A 159 11.53 9.21 1.94
C HIS A 159 12.42 9.17 0.69
N ASN A 160 11.89 8.65 -0.41
CA ASN A 160 12.62 8.36 -1.64
C ASN A 160 12.16 9.20 -2.85
N ILE A 161 11.46 10.32 -2.61
CA ILE A 161 11.11 11.32 -3.61
C ILE A 161 11.67 12.68 -3.23
N GLU A 162 12.17 13.42 -4.22
CA GLU A 162 12.72 14.77 -4.05
C GLU A 162 11.71 15.86 -4.43
N SER A 163 10.89 15.60 -5.44
CA SER A 163 9.82 16.52 -5.85
C SER A 163 8.74 15.79 -6.66
N ILE A 164 7.56 16.38 -6.69
CA ILE A 164 6.46 15.98 -7.56
C ILE A 164 5.87 17.19 -8.28
N LYS A 165 5.39 16.96 -9.50
CA LYS A 165 4.44 17.87 -10.16
C LYS A 165 3.06 17.25 -10.07
N ILE A 166 2.09 18.04 -9.71
CA ILE A 166 0.68 17.66 -9.76
C ILE A 166 -0.08 18.61 -10.68
N MET A 167 -1.22 18.16 -11.15
CA MET A 167 -2.23 18.98 -11.79
C MET A 167 -3.44 19.08 -10.84
N ASN A 168 -3.80 20.29 -10.43
CA ASN A 168 -4.97 20.53 -9.61
C ASN A 168 -6.26 20.36 -10.42
N ILE A 169 -7.42 20.46 -9.78
CA ILE A 169 -8.71 20.30 -10.46
C ILE A 169 -8.97 21.37 -11.52
N GLU A 170 -8.37 22.55 -11.40
CA GLU A 170 -8.42 23.63 -12.39
C GLU A 170 -7.57 23.36 -13.63
N GLY A 171 -6.69 22.34 -13.57
CA GLY A 171 -5.74 22.01 -14.63
C GLY A 171 -4.48 22.86 -14.60
N GLU A 172 -4.15 23.45 -13.46
CA GLU A 172 -2.90 24.16 -13.20
C GLU A 172 -1.84 23.19 -12.69
N GLU A 173 -0.60 23.39 -13.09
CA GLU A 173 0.53 22.60 -12.61
C GLU A 173 1.10 23.25 -11.35
N LEU A 174 1.25 22.45 -10.30
CA LEU A 174 1.89 22.81 -9.04
C LEU A 174 3.10 21.88 -8.82
N VAL A 175 4.16 22.42 -8.27
CA VAL A 175 5.39 21.69 -7.93
C VAL A 175 5.57 21.72 -6.43
N PHE A 176 5.85 20.57 -5.84
CA PHE A 176 6.21 20.41 -4.42
C PHE A 176 7.54 19.70 -4.33
N SER A 177 8.44 20.27 -3.54
CA SER A 177 9.81 19.80 -3.39
C SER A 177 10.16 19.62 -1.92
N ARG A 178 11.09 18.70 -1.67
CA ARG A 178 11.69 18.52 -0.33
C ARG A 178 12.42 19.79 0.16
N GLN A 179 12.80 20.66 -0.76
CA GLN A 179 13.53 21.89 -0.47
C GLN A 179 12.61 23.10 -0.24
N ASP A 180 11.29 22.93 -0.38
CA ASP A 180 10.34 24.02 -0.16
C ASP A 180 10.33 24.40 1.33
N GLU A 181 10.38 25.71 1.59
CA GLU A 181 10.25 26.26 2.93
C GLU A 181 8.79 26.24 3.41
N GLY A 182 8.56 26.05 4.70
CA GLY A 182 7.25 26.10 5.33
C GLY A 182 6.59 24.74 5.52
N LEU A 183 5.35 24.59 5.06
CA LEU A 183 4.60 23.34 5.24
C LEU A 183 5.16 22.23 4.34
N GLY A 184 5.27 21.02 4.87
CA GLY A 184 5.75 19.84 4.14
C GLY A 184 4.73 19.32 3.11
N LEU A 185 4.39 20.16 2.10
CA LEU A 185 3.36 19.82 1.11
C LEU A 185 3.73 18.60 0.26
N LEU A 186 5.01 18.34 0.03
CA LEU A 186 5.44 17.11 -0.62
C LEU A 186 5.00 15.86 0.18
N ALA A 187 5.15 15.90 1.51
CA ALA A 187 4.72 14.81 2.38
C ALA A 187 3.19 14.69 2.44
N LEU A 188 2.47 15.82 2.46
CA LEU A 188 1.00 15.84 2.42
C LEU A 188 0.44 15.23 1.12
N MET A 189 1.09 15.50 -0.02
CA MET A 189 0.69 14.96 -1.32
C MET A 189 1.01 13.47 -1.46
N THR A 190 2.06 12.99 -0.78
CA THR A 190 2.45 11.58 -0.78
C THR A 190 1.55 10.81 0.18
N GLY A 191 0.82 9.82 -0.34
CA GLY A 191 -0.22 9.10 0.43
C GLY A 191 -1.57 9.82 0.45
N SER A 192 -1.79 10.82 -0.43
CA SER A 192 -3.08 11.53 -0.54
C SER A 192 -4.14 10.79 -1.35
N GLU A 193 -3.87 9.59 -1.82
CA GLU A 193 -4.80 8.69 -2.53
C GLU A 193 -5.55 9.36 -3.71
N GLY A 194 -4.89 10.34 -4.36
CA GLY A 194 -5.49 11.09 -5.46
C GLY A 194 -6.58 12.10 -5.07
N LEU A 195 -6.74 12.41 -3.77
CA LEU A 195 -7.74 13.36 -3.29
C LEU A 195 -7.35 14.82 -3.52
N LEU A 196 -6.04 15.14 -3.54
CA LEU A 196 -5.55 16.52 -3.51
C LEU A 196 -5.02 17.00 -4.86
N GLY A 197 -4.84 16.09 -5.82
CA GLY A 197 -4.34 16.43 -7.15
C GLY A 197 -3.96 15.18 -7.94
N ILE A 198 -3.62 15.39 -9.21
CA ILE A 198 -3.20 14.32 -10.13
C ILE A 198 -1.70 14.41 -10.33
N ILE A 199 -0.95 13.42 -9.91
CA ILE A 199 0.51 13.35 -10.04
C ILE A 199 0.86 13.19 -11.52
N THR A 200 1.72 14.07 -12.03
CA THR A 200 2.07 14.16 -13.46
C THR A 200 3.56 13.95 -13.74
N GLU A 201 4.44 14.19 -12.77
CA GLU A 201 5.88 13.98 -12.85
C GLU A 201 6.43 13.74 -11.44
N ILE A 202 7.42 12.88 -11.32
CA ILE A 202 8.06 12.57 -10.04
C ILE A 202 9.59 12.62 -10.23
N THR A 203 10.29 13.31 -9.31
CA THR A 203 11.73 13.18 -9.14
C THR A 203 11.98 12.22 -7.98
N VAL A 204 12.46 11.04 -8.31
CA VAL A 204 12.81 10.02 -7.30
C VAL A 204 14.28 10.12 -6.92
N LYS A 205 14.56 9.77 -5.65
CA LYS A 205 15.91 9.55 -5.14
C LYS A 205 16.34 8.12 -5.54
N LEU A 206 17.57 7.99 -6.05
CA LEU A 206 18.21 6.72 -6.33
C LEU A 206 19.24 6.40 -5.24
N THR A 207 19.43 5.12 -4.99
CA THR A 207 20.38 4.61 -3.99
C THR A 207 21.46 3.79 -4.71
N LYS A 208 22.70 3.86 -4.23
CA LYS A 208 23.78 2.97 -4.73
C LYS A 208 23.48 1.54 -4.35
N LYS A 209 23.74 0.62 -5.28
CA LYS A 209 23.66 -0.81 -4.98
C LYS A 209 24.66 -1.16 -3.87
N PRO A 210 24.27 -1.98 -2.87
CA PRO A 210 25.20 -2.44 -1.84
C PRO A 210 26.29 -3.32 -2.44
N GLU A 211 27.46 -3.33 -1.82
CA GLU A 211 28.57 -4.17 -2.23
C GLU A 211 28.28 -5.66 -1.96
N VAL A 212 27.66 -5.94 -0.81
CA VAL A 212 27.29 -7.29 -0.37
C VAL A 212 25.87 -7.27 0.21
N ALA A 213 25.14 -8.36 -0.04
CA ALA A 213 23.89 -8.66 0.63
C ALA A 213 23.86 -10.12 1.07
N LYS A 214 23.46 -10.38 2.32
CA LYS A 214 23.31 -11.71 2.92
C LYS A 214 21.93 -11.84 3.54
N LEU A 215 21.28 -12.98 3.29
CA LEU A 215 19.97 -13.28 3.88
C LEU A 215 20.13 -14.40 4.91
N VAL A 216 19.72 -14.11 6.14
CA VAL A 216 19.62 -15.09 7.24
C VAL A 216 18.17 -15.54 7.28
N MET A 217 17.94 -16.85 7.17
CA MET A 217 16.67 -17.51 7.40
C MET A 217 16.71 -18.27 8.71
N ALA A 218 15.74 -18.04 9.60
CA ALA A 218 15.66 -18.72 10.89
C ALA A 218 14.24 -19.22 11.16
N GLY A 219 14.12 -20.53 11.43
CA GLY A 219 12.87 -21.17 11.85
C GLY A 219 12.74 -21.18 13.38
N PHE A 220 11.52 -21.02 13.88
CA PHE A 220 11.21 -21.00 15.32
C PHE A 220 10.03 -21.92 15.64
N ASP A 221 10.08 -22.57 16.79
CA ASP A 221 8.98 -23.39 17.31
C ASP A 221 7.93 -22.56 18.08
N SER A 222 8.14 -21.23 18.16
CA SER A 222 7.28 -20.27 18.84
C SER A 222 7.25 -18.95 18.07
N VAL A 223 6.03 -18.47 17.76
CA VAL A 223 5.78 -17.14 17.19
C VAL A 223 6.37 -16.04 18.09
N ARG A 224 6.20 -16.19 19.42
CA ARG A 224 6.73 -15.25 20.42
C ARG A 224 8.25 -15.18 20.42
N ASP A 225 8.94 -16.32 20.31
CA ASP A 225 10.42 -16.32 20.28
C ASP A 225 10.96 -15.68 18.98
N CYS A 226 10.26 -15.88 17.85
CA CYS A 226 10.57 -15.18 16.61
C CYS A 226 10.38 -13.66 16.74
N ALA A 227 9.24 -13.22 17.32
CA ALA A 227 8.97 -11.81 17.56
C ALA A 227 10.00 -11.18 18.53
N ASN A 228 10.44 -11.91 19.54
CA ASN A 228 11.50 -11.45 20.44
C ASN A 228 12.84 -11.31 19.71
N ALA A 229 13.20 -12.24 18.81
CA ALA A 229 14.40 -12.13 17.99
C ALA A 229 14.38 -10.87 17.12
N VAL A 230 13.24 -10.52 16.50
CA VAL A 230 13.06 -9.26 15.77
C VAL A 230 13.35 -8.05 16.67
N ALA A 231 12.75 -8.02 17.87
CA ALA A 231 12.93 -6.93 18.82
C ALA A 231 14.40 -6.83 19.30
N ASP A 232 15.06 -7.96 19.54
CA ASP A 232 16.45 -8.01 19.99
C ASP A 232 17.43 -7.54 18.89
N ILE A 233 17.22 -7.90 17.63
CA ILE A 233 18.00 -7.40 16.49
C ILE A 233 17.97 -5.87 16.45
N ILE A 234 16.77 -5.29 16.46
CA ILE A 234 16.59 -3.82 16.43
C ILE A 234 17.18 -3.15 17.68
N LYS A 235 16.95 -3.74 18.86
CA LYS A 235 17.47 -3.22 20.14
C LYS A 235 19.00 -3.17 20.17
N ASN A 236 19.68 -4.09 19.46
CA ASN A 236 21.15 -4.10 19.36
C ASN A 236 21.68 -3.11 18.31
N GLY A 237 20.83 -2.26 17.74
CA GLY A 237 21.21 -1.20 16.80
C GLY A 237 21.40 -1.67 15.37
N ILE A 238 21.06 -2.92 15.04
CA ILE A 238 21.13 -3.44 13.68
C ILE A 238 19.86 -3.01 12.95
N ILE A 239 20.06 -2.41 11.77
CA ILE A 239 18.96 -2.04 10.86
C ILE A 239 19.10 -2.87 9.58
N PRO A 240 18.50 -4.07 9.54
CA PRO A 240 18.55 -4.92 8.35
C PRO A 240 17.94 -4.23 7.13
N ALA A 241 18.39 -4.60 5.94
CA ALA A 241 17.76 -4.16 4.69
C ALA A 241 16.31 -4.61 4.62
N GLY A 242 16.05 -5.87 5.04
CA GLY A 242 14.71 -6.42 5.20
C GLY A 242 14.63 -7.31 6.44
N LEU A 243 13.52 -7.25 7.16
CA LEU A 243 13.27 -8.06 8.35
C LEU A 243 11.82 -8.52 8.36
N GLU A 244 11.60 -9.72 7.85
CA GLU A 244 10.30 -10.27 7.51
C GLU A 244 9.96 -11.49 8.35
N MET A 245 8.68 -11.63 8.69
CA MET A 245 8.20 -12.76 9.47
C MET A 245 6.98 -13.41 8.78
N MET A 246 6.90 -14.74 8.87
CA MET A 246 5.77 -15.54 8.38
C MET A 246 5.37 -16.56 9.44
N ASP A 247 4.07 -16.88 9.56
CA ASP A 247 3.58 -17.94 10.40
C ASP A 247 3.65 -19.33 9.69
N GLU A 248 3.36 -20.39 10.44
CA GLU A 248 3.39 -21.77 9.94
C GLU A 248 2.57 -21.95 8.66
N PHE A 249 1.37 -21.40 8.62
CA PHE A 249 0.48 -21.54 7.47
C PHE A 249 1.02 -20.83 6.22
N ALA A 250 1.57 -19.63 6.38
CA ALA A 250 2.20 -18.89 5.29
C ALA A 250 3.50 -19.56 4.82
N ILE A 251 4.26 -20.19 5.72
CA ILE A 251 5.46 -21.00 5.40
C ILE A 251 5.09 -22.15 4.50
N GLU A 252 4.09 -22.97 4.92
CA GLU A 252 3.63 -24.14 4.18
C GLU A 252 3.11 -23.75 2.77
N ALA A 253 2.26 -22.72 2.70
CA ALA A 253 1.74 -22.23 1.43
C ALA A 253 2.85 -21.78 0.47
N SER A 254 3.82 -21.02 0.98
CA SER A 254 4.94 -20.48 0.18
C SER A 254 5.89 -21.60 -0.25
N GLU A 255 6.16 -22.59 0.58
CA GLU A 255 7.00 -23.73 0.25
C GLU A 255 6.36 -24.60 -0.83
N GLU A 256 5.06 -24.88 -0.73
CA GLU A 256 4.34 -25.62 -1.76
C GLU A 256 4.35 -24.88 -3.11
N PHE A 257 4.24 -23.56 -3.08
CA PHE A 257 4.14 -22.72 -4.28
C PHE A 257 5.48 -22.49 -4.98
N ALA A 258 6.51 -22.07 -4.24
CA ALA A 258 7.78 -21.55 -4.78
C ALA A 258 8.99 -22.44 -4.48
N ARG A 259 8.87 -23.37 -3.52
CA ARG A 259 9.92 -24.30 -3.06
C ARG A 259 11.25 -23.59 -2.73
N PRO A 260 11.24 -22.56 -1.87
CA PRO A 260 12.45 -21.88 -1.46
C PRO A 260 13.32 -22.66 -0.47
N GLY A 261 12.86 -23.78 0.05
CA GLY A 261 13.53 -24.59 1.06
C GLY A 261 13.29 -24.08 2.48
N TYR A 262 12.09 -23.61 2.75
CA TYR A 262 11.69 -23.15 4.08
C TYR A 262 11.55 -24.30 5.07
N PRO A 263 11.85 -24.10 6.38
CA PRO A 263 11.80 -25.15 7.39
C PRO A 263 10.33 -25.51 7.73
N LEU A 264 9.79 -26.54 7.09
CA LEU A 264 8.46 -27.05 7.37
C LEU A 264 8.35 -27.53 8.82
N GLY A 265 7.21 -27.25 9.47
CA GLY A 265 6.95 -27.56 10.88
C GLY A 265 7.36 -26.44 11.84
N SER A 266 8.10 -25.44 11.40
CA SER A 266 8.34 -24.24 12.22
C SER A 266 7.04 -23.44 12.41
N LYS A 267 6.82 -22.90 13.61
CA LYS A 267 5.66 -22.06 13.94
C LYS A 267 5.81 -20.63 13.43
N ALA A 268 7.04 -20.19 13.21
CA ALA A 268 7.36 -18.93 12.57
C ALA A 268 8.69 -19.00 11.83
N LEU A 269 8.81 -18.22 10.78
CA LEU A 269 10.02 -17.99 9.97
C LEU A 269 10.41 -16.54 10.05
N LEU A 270 11.69 -16.28 10.29
CA LEU A 270 12.32 -14.97 10.16
C LEU A 270 13.23 -14.96 8.93
N LEU A 271 13.11 -13.93 8.11
CA LEU A 271 14.04 -13.58 7.05
C LEU A 271 14.68 -12.24 7.40
N CYS A 272 16.01 -12.23 7.59
CA CYS A 272 16.77 -11.03 7.94
C CYS A 272 17.82 -10.80 6.87
N GLU A 273 17.65 -9.74 6.06
CA GLU A 273 18.63 -9.36 5.05
C GLU A 273 19.55 -8.26 5.58
N LEU A 274 20.85 -8.49 5.49
CA LEU A 274 21.91 -7.55 5.81
C LEU A 274 22.59 -7.13 4.52
N ASP A 275 22.74 -5.84 4.28
CA ASP A 275 23.39 -5.29 3.10
C ASP A 275 24.28 -4.07 3.42
N GLY A 276 25.30 -3.85 2.61
CA GLY A 276 26.24 -2.74 2.79
C GLY A 276 27.63 -3.07 2.31
N SER A 277 28.66 -2.56 3.05
CA SER A 277 30.04 -2.98 2.86
C SER A 277 30.29 -4.37 3.44
N ASP A 278 31.29 -5.08 2.94
CA ASP A 278 31.62 -6.43 3.41
C ASP A 278 31.92 -6.47 4.94
N GLU A 279 32.65 -5.48 5.45
CA GLU A 279 32.95 -5.36 6.89
C GLU A 279 31.68 -5.18 7.73
N LEU A 280 30.77 -4.29 7.31
CA LEU A 280 29.51 -4.05 8.03
C LEU A 280 28.64 -5.31 8.05
N VAL A 281 28.45 -5.93 6.88
CA VAL A 281 27.62 -7.13 6.76
C VAL A 281 28.19 -8.29 7.58
N SER A 282 29.51 -8.46 7.61
CA SER A 282 30.17 -9.51 8.41
C SER A 282 29.94 -9.30 9.91
N ASN A 283 30.12 -8.09 10.42
CA ASN A 283 29.93 -7.76 11.83
C ASN A 283 28.47 -7.90 12.26
N ASP A 284 27.54 -7.39 11.44
CA ASP A 284 26.10 -7.50 11.70
C ASP A 284 25.64 -8.95 11.67
N LEU A 285 26.16 -9.76 10.73
CA LEU A 285 25.86 -11.17 10.61
C LEU A 285 26.26 -11.96 11.87
N GLU A 286 27.46 -11.76 12.38
CA GLU A 286 27.91 -12.40 13.64
C GLU A 286 26.96 -12.05 14.80
N THR A 287 26.59 -10.78 14.90
CA THR A 287 25.67 -10.30 15.93
C THR A 287 24.28 -10.91 15.77
N VAL A 288 23.70 -10.88 14.56
CA VAL A 288 22.38 -11.49 14.29
C VAL A 288 22.38 -12.98 14.64
N LEU A 289 23.39 -13.73 14.19
CA LEU A 289 23.49 -15.16 14.50
C LEU A 289 23.53 -15.44 16.01
N SER A 290 24.21 -14.59 16.80
CA SER A 290 24.24 -14.72 18.25
C SER A 290 22.89 -14.49 18.93
N LEU A 291 22.05 -13.63 18.35
CA LEU A 291 20.70 -13.30 18.83
C LEU A 291 19.65 -14.38 18.48
N LEU A 292 19.95 -15.24 17.51
CA LEU A 292 19.04 -16.31 17.06
C LEU A 292 19.16 -17.62 17.87
N SER A 293 19.63 -17.57 19.09
CA SER A 293 19.88 -18.77 19.94
C SER A 293 18.66 -19.62 20.23
N LYS A 294 17.44 -19.09 20.08
CA LYS A 294 16.18 -19.80 20.24
C LYS A 294 15.59 -20.35 18.92
N ALA A 295 16.23 -20.09 17.79
CA ALA A 295 15.81 -20.63 16.52
C ALA A 295 16.07 -22.15 16.48
N SER A 296 15.09 -22.91 15.97
CA SER A 296 15.23 -24.36 15.76
C SER A 296 16.07 -24.70 14.54
N SER A 297 16.17 -23.75 13.60
CA SER A 297 17.05 -23.84 12.43
C SER A 297 17.52 -22.45 12.00
N VAL A 298 18.78 -22.38 11.53
CA VAL A 298 19.34 -21.15 10.96
C VAL A 298 20.12 -21.48 9.70
N ARG A 299 19.93 -20.68 8.65
CA ARG A 299 20.63 -20.80 7.38
C ARG A 299 20.98 -19.41 6.86
N VAL A 300 22.20 -19.24 6.37
CA VAL A 300 22.66 -18.00 5.72
C VAL A 300 22.80 -18.28 4.22
N SER A 301 22.33 -17.38 3.37
CA SER A 301 22.47 -17.52 1.92
C SER A 301 23.94 -17.57 1.50
N GLU A 302 24.31 -18.57 0.71
CA GLU A 302 25.68 -18.77 0.21
C GLU A 302 25.93 -18.08 -1.12
N SER A 303 24.85 -17.84 -1.89
CA SER A 303 24.89 -17.18 -3.19
C SER A 303 23.75 -16.19 -3.40
N GLU A 304 23.87 -15.35 -4.43
CA GLU A 304 22.81 -14.42 -4.84
C GLU A 304 21.56 -15.17 -5.32
N GLU A 305 21.72 -16.30 -6.02
CA GLU A 305 20.61 -17.12 -6.49
C GLU A 305 19.81 -17.68 -5.31
N GLU A 306 20.49 -18.12 -4.27
CA GLU A 306 19.84 -18.61 -3.04
C GLU A 306 19.11 -17.49 -2.32
N ARG A 307 19.74 -16.32 -2.16
CA ARG A 307 19.14 -15.13 -1.57
C ARG A 307 17.84 -14.77 -2.29
N LEU A 308 17.88 -14.69 -3.61
CA LEU A 308 16.73 -14.39 -4.46
C LEU A 308 15.63 -15.46 -4.38
N LEU A 309 16.00 -16.74 -4.25
CA LEU A 309 15.04 -17.84 -4.11
C LEU A 309 14.29 -17.76 -2.77
N LEU A 310 14.99 -17.46 -1.68
CA LEU A 310 14.37 -17.24 -0.37
C LEU A 310 13.41 -16.04 -0.40
N TRP A 311 13.81 -14.93 -1.01
CA TRP A 311 12.92 -13.77 -1.21
C TRP A 311 11.73 -14.09 -2.12
N LYS A 312 11.92 -14.92 -3.16
CA LYS A 312 10.83 -15.36 -4.02
C LYS A 312 9.75 -16.08 -3.22
N GLY A 313 10.11 -16.92 -2.26
CA GLY A 313 9.16 -17.56 -1.35
C GLY A 313 8.31 -16.53 -0.60
N ARG A 314 8.93 -15.53 0.04
CA ARG A 314 8.23 -14.47 0.77
C ARG A 314 7.34 -13.61 -0.13
N LYS A 315 7.87 -13.16 -1.27
CA LYS A 315 7.12 -12.34 -2.22
C LYS A 315 5.97 -13.11 -2.91
N SER A 316 5.99 -14.45 -2.85
CA SER A 316 4.94 -15.32 -3.38
C SER A 316 3.85 -15.67 -2.38
N ALA A 317 3.90 -15.19 -1.14
CA ALA A 317 2.93 -15.57 -0.10
C ALA A 317 1.47 -15.27 -0.50
N PHE A 318 1.20 -14.12 -1.11
CA PHE A 318 -0.14 -13.75 -1.59
C PHE A 318 -0.68 -14.72 -2.65
N PRO A 319 0.00 -14.94 -3.80
CA PRO A 319 -0.47 -15.90 -4.78
C PRO A 319 -0.45 -17.35 -4.27
N ALA A 320 0.40 -17.70 -3.31
CA ALA A 320 0.42 -19.02 -2.68
C ALA A 320 -0.86 -19.26 -1.89
N VAL A 321 -1.26 -18.31 -1.06
CA VAL A 321 -2.49 -18.35 -0.27
C VAL A 321 -3.73 -18.38 -1.18
N GLY A 322 -3.72 -17.65 -2.30
CA GLY A 322 -4.77 -17.66 -3.31
C GLY A 322 -4.99 -19.00 -4.02
N ARG A 323 -4.09 -20.00 -3.85
CA ARG A 323 -4.33 -21.39 -4.29
C ARG A 323 -5.10 -22.23 -3.28
N ILE A 324 -5.09 -21.80 -2.02
CA ILE A 324 -5.64 -22.58 -0.90
C ILE A 324 -7.07 -22.11 -0.57
N SER A 325 -7.39 -20.87 -0.89
CA SER A 325 -8.72 -20.29 -0.68
C SER A 325 -9.19 -19.56 -1.95
N PRO A 326 -10.50 -19.61 -2.27
CA PRO A 326 -11.06 -18.86 -3.40
C PRO A 326 -10.77 -17.36 -3.30
N ASP A 327 -10.89 -16.82 -2.07
CA ASP A 327 -10.70 -15.42 -1.78
C ASP A 327 -9.83 -15.24 -0.53
N TYR A 328 -9.19 -14.10 -0.41
CA TYR A 328 -8.53 -13.64 0.81
C TYR A 328 -8.68 -12.13 0.97
N TYR A 329 -8.71 -11.68 2.21
CA TYR A 329 -8.79 -10.27 2.59
C TYR A 329 -7.52 -9.89 3.34
N CYS A 330 -6.76 -8.94 2.79
CA CYS A 330 -5.47 -8.54 3.35
C CYS A 330 -5.64 -7.29 4.19
N MET A 331 -5.33 -7.37 5.47
CA MET A 331 -5.25 -6.20 6.35
C MET A 331 -3.86 -5.56 6.28
N ASP A 332 -3.75 -4.31 6.77
CA ASP A 332 -2.54 -3.49 6.66
C ASP A 332 -2.36 -2.56 7.88
N GLY A 333 -2.60 -3.06 9.07
CA GLY A 333 -2.38 -2.29 10.29
C GLY A 333 -0.91 -2.24 10.70
N THR A 334 -0.48 -1.18 11.39
CA THR A 334 0.84 -1.12 12.00
C THR A 334 0.78 -1.19 13.51
N ILE A 335 1.84 -1.69 14.12
CA ILE A 335 1.97 -1.77 15.57
C ILE A 335 3.39 -1.43 16.04
N PRO A 336 3.56 -0.92 17.27
CA PRO A 336 4.89 -0.86 17.87
C PRO A 336 5.48 -2.26 18.01
N LYS A 337 6.70 -2.48 17.52
CA LYS A 337 7.38 -3.80 17.44
C LYS A 337 7.35 -4.61 18.74
N ARG A 338 7.39 -3.95 19.90
CA ARG A 338 7.32 -4.60 21.23
C ARG A 338 6.02 -5.39 21.45
N HIS A 339 4.96 -5.08 20.70
CA HIS A 339 3.65 -5.74 20.80
C HIS A 339 3.44 -6.86 19.79
N LEU A 340 4.44 -7.13 18.94
CA LEU A 340 4.31 -8.07 17.81
C LEU A 340 3.83 -9.45 18.28
N GLY A 341 4.46 -10.04 19.28
CA GLY A 341 4.07 -11.37 19.80
C GLY A 341 2.65 -11.39 20.38
N ASP A 342 2.28 -10.38 21.17
CA ASP A 342 0.96 -10.31 21.81
C ASP A 342 -0.16 -10.11 20.78
N VAL A 343 0.07 -9.26 19.77
CA VAL A 343 -0.89 -9.01 18.69
C VAL A 343 -1.11 -10.26 17.85
N LEU A 344 -0.05 -10.99 17.50
CA LEU A 344 -0.15 -12.23 16.74
C LEU A 344 -0.94 -13.30 17.49
N GLU A 345 -0.73 -13.46 18.79
CA GLU A 345 -1.52 -14.39 19.61
C GLU A 345 -3.00 -13.99 19.62
N LYS A 346 -3.32 -12.69 19.68
CA LYS A 346 -4.70 -12.20 19.62
C LYS A 346 -5.32 -12.42 18.23
N ILE A 347 -4.60 -12.18 17.13
CA ILE A 347 -5.06 -12.48 15.78
C ILE A 347 -5.40 -13.97 15.63
N ASN A 348 -4.56 -14.86 16.18
CA ASN A 348 -4.83 -16.29 16.18
C ASN A 348 -6.08 -16.65 17.03
N ALA A 349 -6.33 -15.93 18.12
CA ALA A 349 -7.54 -16.12 18.92
C ALA A 349 -8.79 -15.63 18.16
N LEU A 350 -8.72 -14.50 17.49
CA LEU A 350 -9.79 -13.98 16.63
C LEU A 350 -10.07 -14.93 15.45
N SER A 351 -9.06 -15.49 14.80
CA SER A 351 -9.21 -16.50 13.75
C SER A 351 -10.07 -17.69 14.22
N LYS A 352 -9.83 -18.18 15.44
CA LYS A 352 -10.63 -19.25 16.04
C LYS A 352 -12.06 -18.79 16.36
N HIS A 353 -12.23 -17.55 16.85
CA HIS A 353 -13.53 -16.97 17.19
C HIS A 353 -14.43 -16.87 15.94
N TYR A 354 -13.89 -16.31 14.87
CA TYR A 354 -14.61 -16.15 13.60
C TYR A 354 -14.67 -17.45 12.78
N SER A 355 -13.93 -18.48 13.16
CA SER A 355 -13.78 -19.74 12.40
C SER A 355 -13.28 -19.50 10.95
N LEU A 356 -12.44 -18.49 10.77
CA LEU A 356 -11.78 -18.14 9.51
C LEU A 356 -10.28 -18.33 9.66
N ARG A 357 -9.64 -18.98 8.68
CA ARG A 357 -8.18 -19.15 8.68
C ARG A 357 -7.50 -17.82 8.35
N VAL A 358 -6.33 -17.62 8.92
CA VAL A 358 -5.48 -16.47 8.62
C VAL A 358 -4.05 -16.93 8.35
N ALA A 359 -3.44 -16.38 7.31
CA ALA A 359 -2.01 -16.51 7.04
C ALA A 359 -1.35 -15.18 7.39
N ASN A 360 -0.37 -15.19 8.29
CA ASN A 360 0.28 -13.98 8.75
C ASN A 360 1.62 -13.80 8.05
N VAL A 361 1.77 -12.67 7.37
CA VAL A 361 2.98 -12.27 6.64
C VAL A 361 3.26 -10.82 7.01
N PHE A 362 4.48 -10.52 7.53
CA PHE A 362 4.74 -9.22 8.16
C PHE A 362 6.03 -8.60 7.68
N HIS A 363 6.03 -7.27 7.59
CA HIS A 363 7.23 -6.46 7.67
C HIS A 363 7.58 -6.29 9.16
N ALA A 364 8.18 -7.32 9.77
CA ALA A 364 8.40 -7.36 11.21
C ALA A 364 9.35 -6.24 11.69
N GLY A 365 10.22 -5.79 10.80
CA GLY A 365 11.19 -4.73 11.07
C GLY A 365 10.59 -3.36 11.31
N ASP A 366 9.47 -3.01 10.68
CA ASP A 366 8.77 -1.74 10.85
C ASP A 366 7.41 -1.87 11.55
N GLY A 367 6.94 -3.10 11.76
CA GLY A 367 5.71 -3.37 12.48
C GLY A 367 4.46 -3.35 11.62
N ASN A 368 4.61 -3.37 10.30
CA ASN A 368 3.48 -3.45 9.37
C ASN A 368 3.01 -4.89 9.21
N LEU A 369 1.73 -5.13 9.50
CA LEU A 369 1.10 -6.45 9.52
C LEU A 369 0.26 -6.68 8.27
N HIS A 370 0.43 -7.84 7.64
CA HIS A 370 -0.43 -8.28 6.52
C HIS A 370 -1.07 -9.63 6.85
N PRO A 371 -2.01 -9.71 7.80
CA PRO A 371 -2.82 -10.91 7.97
C PRO A 371 -3.73 -11.09 6.76
N LEU A 372 -3.63 -12.24 6.10
CA LEU A 372 -4.46 -12.66 4.99
C LEU A 372 -5.59 -13.53 5.53
N ILE A 373 -6.78 -12.96 5.69
CA ILE A 373 -7.97 -13.69 6.14
C ILE A 373 -8.54 -14.46 4.95
N LEU A 374 -8.61 -15.78 5.07
CA LEU A 374 -9.08 -16.66 4.00
C LEU A 374 -10.59 -16.86 4.12
N TYR A 375 -11.30 -16.68 3.01
CA TYR A 375 -12.74 -16.84 2.95
C TYR A 375 -13.21 -17.28 1.56
N ASP A 376 -14.51 -17.58 1.43
CA ASP A 376 -15.18 -17.87 0.17
C ASP A 376 -16.37 -16.89 0.01
N ALA A 377 -16.25 -15.93 -0.90
CA ALA A 377 -17.32 -14.98 -1.19
C ALA A 377 -18.60 -15.66 -1.73
N GLY A 378 -18.54 -16.91 -2.16
CA GLY A 378 -19.69 -17.73 -2.55
C GLY A 378 -20.50 -18.29 -1.37
N VAL A 379 -19.94 -18.24 -0.14
CA VAL A 379 -20.62 -18.69 1.08
C VAL A 379 -21.30 -17.48 1.75
N PRO A 380 -22.65 -17.49 1.87
CA PRO A 380 -23.37 -16.37 2.48
C PRO A 380 -22.90 -16.09 3.91
N GLY A 381 -22.57 -14.82 4.20
CA GLY A 381 -22.13 -14.34 5.50
C GLY A 381 -20.63 -14.48 5.79
N GLU A 382 -19.84 -15.13 4.94
CA GLU A 382 -18.39 -15.21 5.15
C GLU A 382 -17.68 -13.88 4.88
N LEU A 383 -18.11 -13.12 3.89
CA LEU A 383 -17.56 -11.80 3.61
C LEU A 383 -17.77 -10.86 4.80
N GLU A 384 -18.98 -10.76 5.30
CA GLU A 384 -19.34 -9.91 6.45
C GLU A 384 -18.52 -10.28 7.69
N LYS A 385 -18.38 -11.59 7.98
CA LYS A 385 -17.50 -12.06 9.06
C LYS A 385 -16.04 -11.70 8.84
N THR A 386 -15.57 -11.72 7.59
CA THR A 386 -14.20 -11.37 7.22
C THR A 386 -13.95 -9.89 7.45
N GLU A 387 -14.90 -9.03 7.09
CA GLU A 387 -14.84 -7.58 7.32
C GLU A 387 -14.87 -7.27 8.83
N GLU A 388 -15.73 -7.93 9.61
CA GLU A 388 -15.76 -7.81 11.07
C GLU A 388 -14.43 -8.23 11.70
N PHE A 389 -13.89 -9.37 11.30
CA PHE A 389 -12.59 -9.84 11.78
C PHE A 389 -11.46 -8.86 11.42
N GLY A 390 -11.44 -8.36 10.17
CA GLY A 390 -10.49 -7.34 9.73
C GLY A 390 -10.57 -6.06 10.58
N ASN A 391 -11.77 -5.57 10.86
CA ASN A 391 -11.99 -4.41 11.71
C ASN A 391 -11.50 -4.62 13.14
N GLU A 392 -11.69 -5.81 13.73
CA GLU A 392 -11.15 -6.14 15.06
C GLU A 392 -9.62 -6.14 15.07
N ILE A 393 -8.97 -6.60 13.97
CA ILE A 393 -7.51 -6.52 13.83
C ILE A 393 -7.05 -5.05 13.79
N LEU A 394 -7.73 -4.17 13.03
CA LEU A 394 -7.38 -2.76 12.98
C LEU A 394 -7.57 -2.05 14.32
N LYS A 395 -8.67 -2.32 15.03
CA LYS A 395 -8.87 -1.81 16.40
C LYS A 395 -7.76 -2.26 17.32
N LEU A 396 -7.37 -3.55 17.25
CA LEU A 396 -6.26 -4.06 18.03
C LEU A 396 -4.95 -3.32 17.75
N CYS A 397 -4.68 -2.97 16.47
CA CYS A 397 -3.51 -2.16 16.11
C CYS A 397 -3.54 -0.78 16.75
N ILE A 398 -4.69 -0.10 16.74
CA ILE A 398 -4.86 1.22 17.36
C ILE A 398 -4.69 1.14 18.89
N ASP A 399 -5.31 0.14 19.55
CA ASP A 399 -5.29 -0.04 21.00
C ASP A 399 -3.87 -0.22 21.57
N VAL A 400 -2.94 -0.77 20.76
CA VAL A 400 -1.54 -0.90 21.16
C VAL A 400 -0.66 0.30 20.76
N GLY A 401 -1.27 1.37 20.22
CA GLY A 401 -0.58 2.60 19.80
C GLY A 401 0.00 2.55 18.40
N GLY A 402 -0.59 1.75 17.52
CA GLY A 402 -0.29 1.67 16.09
C GLY A 402 -1.25 2.47 15.22
N SER A 403 -1.44 2.06 13.96
CA SER A 403 -2.34 2.71 13.01
C SER A 403 -3.08 1.70 12.12
N ILE A 404 -4.16 2.18 11.48
CA ILE A 404 -5.01 1.36 10.59
C ILE A 404 -4.37 1.05 9.24
N THR A 405 -3.32 1.75 8.87
CA THR A 405 -2.63 1.52 7.59
C THR A 405 -1.13 1.74 7.74
N GLY A 406 -0.33 0.92 7.09
CA GLY A 406 1.11 1.06 6.96
C GLY A 406 1.52 1.55 5.58
N GLU A 407 0.98 0.93 4.52
CA GLU A 407 1.38 1.20 3.15
C GLU A 407 0.26 1.11 2.11
N HIS A 408 -0.90 0.48 2.42
CA HIS A 408 -1.99 0.29 1.45
C HIS A 408 -2.89 1.51 1.29
N GLY A 409 -2.88 2.45 2.24
CA GLY A 409 -3.84 3.54 2.30
C GLY A 409 -5.16 3.13 2.97
N VAL A 410 -6.09 4.06 3.04
CA VAL A 410 -7.43 3.90 3.64
C VAL A 410 -8.47 3.51 2.59
N GLY A 411 -8.46 4.18 1.45
CA GLY A 411 -9.39 3.95 0.35
C GLY A 411 -10.85 3.98 0.76
N VAL A 412 -11.61 2.96 0.37
CA VAL A 412 -12.98 2.68 0.86
C VAL A 412 -12.99 1.65 1.99
N GLU A 413 -11.94 0.85 2.08
CA GLU A 413 -11.81 -0.29 2.98
C GLU A 413 -11.84 0.09 4.45
N LYS A 414 -11.06 1.12 4.83
CA LYS A 414 -10.78 1.46 6.23
C LYS A 414 -11.47 2.73 6.72
N LEU A 415 -12.51 3.20 6.00
CA LEU A 415 -13.25 4.41 6.37
C LEU A 415 -13.81 4.34 7.80
N ASP A 416 -14.35 3.19 8.21
CA ASP A 416 -14.88 3.00 9.57
C ASP A 416 -13.78 3.03 10.62
N ALA A 417 -12.62 2.45 10.30
CA ALA A 417 -11.47 2.46 11.18
C ALA A 417 -10.87 3.87 11.36
N MET A 418 -11.02 4.78 10.38
CA MET A 418 -10.67 6.21 10.53
C MET A 418 -11.46 6.85 11.65
N CYS A 419 -12.78 6.58 11.75
CA CYS A 419 -13.62 7.10 12.85
C CYS A 419 -13.21 6.55 14.22
N TYR A 420 -12.54 5.40 14.27
CA TYR A 420 -12.02 4.84 15.51
C TYR A 420 -10.65 5.42 15.88
N GLN A 421 -9.79 5.67 14.91
CA GLN A 421 -8.43 6.18 15.11
C GLN A 421 -8.39 7.69 15.40
N TYR A 422 -9.23 8.48 14.72
CA TYR A 422 -9.18 9.95 14.73
C TYR A 422 -10.40 10.56 15.39
N SER A 423 -10.18 11.65 16.14
CA SER A 423 -11.24 12.47 16.70
C SER A 423 -11.95 13.30 15.60
N ASP A 424 -13.16 13.76 15.91
CA ASP A 424 -13.95 14.62 15.01
C ASP A 424 -13.17 15.86 14.55
N SER A 425 -12.41 16.47 15.47
CA SER A 425 -11.60 17.66 15.15
C SER A 425 -10.45 17.36 14.19
N GLU A 426 -9.87 16.16 14.26
CA GLU A 426 -8.84 15.72 13.30
C GLU A 426 -9.45 15.41 11.93
N LEU A 427 -10.61 14.75 11.91
CA LEU A 427 -11.34 14.48 10.66
C LEU A 427 -11.80 15.79 10.00
N ASP A 428 -12.19 16.80 10.77
CA ASP A 428 -12.50 18.14 10.27
C ASP A 428 -11.30 18.78 9.57
N VAL A 429 -10.08 18.62 10.12
CA VAL A 429 -8.84 19.12 9.46
C VAL A 429 -8.63 18.42 8.11
N PHE A 430 -8.84 17.10 8.03
CA PHE A 430 -8.72 16.39 6.76
C PHE A 430 -9.74 16.89 5.72
N HIS A 431 -10.99 17.16 6.14
CA HIS A 431 -12.00 17.76 5.26
C HIS A 431 -11.62 19.17 4.80
N GLN A 432 -11.07 20.02 5.68
CA GLN A 432 -10.61 21.35 5.34
C GLN A 432 -9.44 21.32 4.35
N ILE A 433 -8.49 20.40 4.53
CA ILE A 433 -7.39 20.17 3.58
C ILE A 433 -7.95 19.76 2.21
N LYS A 434 -8.84 18.78 2.19
CA LYS A 434 -9.52 18.34 0.95
C LYS A 434 -10.21 19.50 0.25
N ALA A 435 -10.98 20.31 0.97
CA ALA A 435 -11.71 21.45 0.44
C ALA A 435 -10.77 22.57 -0.10
N ALA A 436 -9.57 22.74 0.50
CA ALA A 436 -8.59 23.70 0.04
C ALA A 436 -7.99 23.35 -1.34
N PHE A 437 -7.82 22.05 -1.63
CA PHE A 437 -7.26 21.57 -2.90
C PHE A 437 -8.35 21.22 -3.94
N ASP A 438 -9.52 20.82 -3.50
CA ASP A 438 -10.62 20.40 -4.37
C ASP A 438 -11.97 20.83 -3.78
N PRO A 439 -12.32 22.12 -3.91
CA PRO A 439 -13.53 22.69 -3.31
C PRO A 439 -14.83 22.13 -3.86
N GLN A 440 -14.82 21.48 -5.02
CA GLN A 440 -15.96 20.85 -5.64
C GLN A 440 -16.05 19.35 -5.31
N SER A 441 -15.07 18.80 -4.59
CA SER A 441 -14.98 17.38 -4.25
C SER A 441 -15.11 16.45 -5.47
N LEU A 442 -14.38 16.74 -6.54
CA LEU A 442 -14.40 15.97 -7.79
C LEU A 442 -13.26 14.93 -7.88
N LEU A 443 -12.16 15.15 -7.16
CA LEU A 443 -11.00 14.25 -7.16
C LEU A 443 -11.21 13.15 -6.14
N ASN A 444 -11.40 11.93 -6.61
CA ASN A 444 -11.52 10.70 -5.84
C ASN A 444 -12.43 10.80 -4.59
N PRO A 445 -13.65 11.36 -4.69
CA PRO A 445 -14.49 11.63 -3.52
C PRO A 445 -15.01 10.34 -2.86
N GLY A 446 -15.33 10.42 -1.56
CA GLY A 446 -15.89 9.31 -0.79
C GLY A 446 -14.86 8.26 -0.36
N LYS A 447 -13.57 8.62 -0.39
CA LYS A 447 -12.46 7.74 0.02
C LYS A 447 -11.53 8.44 1.00
N ALA A 448 -10.72 7.67 1.69
CA ALA A 448 -9.71 8.05 2.67
C ALA A 448 -10.24 8.86 3.88
N VAL A 449 -11.15 9.79 3.68
CA VAL A 449 -11.72 10.61 4.76
C VAL A 449 -13.20 10.29 4.90
N PRO A 450 -13.65 9.70 6.02
CA PRO A 450 -15.06 9.36 6.24
C PRO A 450 -15.89 10.64 6.41
N SER A 451 -17.17 10.59 6.03
CA SER A 451 -18.09 11.68 6.39
C SER A 451 -18.32 11.67 7.92
N LEU A 452 -18.49 12.85 8.53
CA LEU A 452 -18.81 12.96 9.95
C LEU A 452 -20.10 12.21 10.32
N HIS A 453 -21.04 12.12 9.40
CA HIS A 453 -22.27 11.33 9.54
C HIS A 453 -21.98 9.82 9.71
N ARG A 454 -21.04 9.27 8.95
CA ARG A 454 -20.62 7.86 9.07
C ARG A 454 -20.05 7.54 10.45
N CYS A 455 -19.22 8.42 10.99
CA CYS A 455 -18.67 8.26 12.34
C CYS A 455 -19.75 8.33 13.44
N ALA A 456 -20.79 9.17 13.25
CA ALA A 456 -21.92 9.23 14.16
C ALA A 456 -22.74 7.92 14.20
N GLU A 457 -22.93 7.29 13.04
CA GLU A 457 -23.64 6.00 12.93
C GLU A 457 -22.90 4.86 13.61
N LEU A 458 -21.56 4.89 13.61
CA LEU A 458 -20.71 3.92 14.32
C LEU A 458 -20.65 4.13 15.84
N GLY A 459 -21.38 5.14 16.37
CA GLY A 459 -21.42 5.43 17.80
C GLY A 459 -20.18 6.11 18.38
N ASN A 460 -19.24 6.51 17.50
CA ASN A 460 -18.00 7.20 17.90
C ASN A 460 -18.19 8.72 18.03
N MET A 461 -19.33 9.27 17.58
CA MET A 461 -19.76 10.63 17.83
C MET A 461 -20.90 10.65 18.84
N HIS A 462 -20.72 11.34 19.97
CA HIS A 462 -21.80 11.63 20.91
C HIS A 462 -22.67 12.79 20.40
N VAL A 463 -23.52 12.52 19.41
CA VAL A 463 -24.52 13.48 18.95
C VAL A 463 -25.75 13.35 19.85
N HIS A 464 -25.99 14.36 20.70
CA HIS A 464 -27.21 14.55 21.49
C HIS A 464 -27.70 13.32 22.29
N HIS A 465 -26.81 12.60 22.99
CA HIS A 465 -27.17 11.45 23.83
C HIS A 465 -27.93 10.34 23.06
N GLY A 466 -27.60 10.12 21.79
CA GLY A 466 -28.26 9.10 20.93
C GLY A 466 -29.54 9.58 20.23
N ASN A 467 -29.94 10.84 20.39
CA ASN A 467 -31.05 11.42 19.66
C ASN A 467 -30.55 12.18 18.44
N LEU A 468 -30.93 11.75 17.26
CA LEU A 468 -30.62 12.45 16.01
C LEU A 468 -31.48 13.70 15.86
N PRO A 469 -30.87 14.87 15.58
CA PRO A 469 -31.63 16.08 15.28
C PRO A 469 -32.28 15.96 13.92
N HIS A 470 -33.32 15.55 13.59
CA HIS A 470 -34.00 15.33 12.29
C HIS A 470 -34.05 13.87 11.85
N PRO A 471 -34.72 12.99 12.64
CA PRO A 471 -34.86 11.58 12.29
C PRO A 471 -35.73 11.34 11.02
N GLU A 472 -36.42 12.38 10.55
CA GLU A 472 -37.29 12.39 9.38
C GLU A 472 -36.56 12.61 8.04
N LEU A 473 -35.28 12.98 8.04
CA LEU A 473 -34.50 13.16 6.82
C LEU A 473 -33.97 11.81 6.30
N GLU A 474 -34.22 11.55 5.02
CA GLU A 474 -33.67 10.38 4.34
C GLU A 474 -32.12 10.40 4.44
N ARG A 475 -31.56 9.27 4.86
CA ARG A 475 -30.13 9.07 5.03
C ARG A 475 -29.62 8.28 3.84
N PHE A 476 -28.68 8.87 3.13
CA PHE A 476 -28.06 8.26 1.94
C PHE A 476 -26.73 7.62 2.34
#